data_9065df41ed2afd96abef1fa16c0b2a88
#
_entry.id   9065df41ed2afd96abef1fa16c0b2a88
#
_cell.length_a   1.000
_cell.length_b   1.000
_cell.length_c   1.000
_cell.angle_alpha   90.00
_cell.angle_beta   90.00
_cell.angle_gamma   90.00
#
_symmetry.space_group_name_H-M   'P 1'
#
loop_
_entity.id
_entity.type
_entity.pdbx_description
1 polymer ?
#
loop_
_entity_poly.entity_id
_entity_poly.type
_entity_poly.pdbx_seq_one_letter_code
_entity_poly.pdbx_strand_id
1 'polypeptide(L)'
;MNAPIQPHRFILEPFEAHRFANLCGQFDEHLRLIEQRLAIEIRNRGNQFELIGEPKTTSAAEQLLRRLYRETKGTDLSPETVHLYLQESAVESLENPAVNEVSVSLRTRKGNIRPRGVNQQRYVKEILANDINFGIGPAGTGKTYLAVACAVDALEREQVRRILLVRPAVEAGEKLGFLPGDLAQKIDPYLRPLYDALYEMLGFEHVAKLIERQVIEIAPLAYMRGRTLNNSFIILDESQNTTLEQMKMFLTRIGFGSTAVITGDITQVDLPRGTKSGLAHVIEVLKDVPGISFTHFQPKDVVRHPLVQRIVEAYDRFEARQSKPEAPGKDA
;
A
#
# COMPACT_ATOMS: atom_id res chain seq x y z
N MET A 1 25.30 16.53 -34.95
CA MET A 1 24.05 17.05 -35.52
C MET A 1 22.94 16.20 -34.98
N ASN A 2 22.13 16.74 -34.04
CA ASN A 2 21.00 16.00 -33.49
C ASN A 2 19.94 15.88 -34.59
N ALA A 3 19.47 14.66 -34.88
CA ALA A 3 18.34 14.43 -35.75
C ALA A 3 17.12 15.22 -35.23
N PRO A 4 16.30 15.81 -36.12
CA PRO A 4 15.12 16.56 -35.70
C PRO A 4 14.22 15.63 -34.90
N ILE A 5 13.85 16.03 -33.67
CA ILE A 5 12.94 15.30 -32.81
C ILE A 5 11.58 15.25 -33.52
N GLN A 6 11.20 14.09 -34.05
CA GLN A 6 9.89 13.90 -34.65
C GLN A 6 8.83 13.81 -33.52
N PRO A 7 7.77 14.62 -33.59
CA PRO A 7 6.71 14.56 -32.60
C PRO A 7 5.96 13.22 -32.67
N HIS A 8 5.75 12.61 -31.53
CA HIS A 8 4.97 11.38 -31.39
C HIS A 8 3.48 11.73 -31.31
N ARG A 9 2.66 11.25 -32.25
CA ARG A 9 1.24 11.59 -32.34
C ARG A 9 0.36 10.39 -32.09
N PHE A 10 -0.71 10.59 -31.30
CA PHE A 10 -1.72 9.57 -31.06
C PHE A 10 -3.09 10.19 -30.75
N ILE A 11 -4.13 9.35 -30.75
CA ILE A 11 -5.52 9.73 -30.51
C ILE A 11 -6.05 8.90 -29.33
N LEU A 12 -6.80 9.56 -28.42
CA LEU A 12 -7.53 8.86 -27.35
C LEU A 12 -8.97 8.57 -27.81
N GLU A 13 -9.33 7.30 -27.83
CA GLU A 13 -10.66 6.83 -28.21
C GLU A 13 -11.25 5.87 -27.16
N PRO A 14 -12.59 5.85 -27.01
CA PRO A 14 -13.58 6.81 -27.57
C PRO A 14 -13.47 8.17 -26.89
N PHE A 15 -13.73 9.27 -27.63
CA PHE A 15 -13.72 10.61 -27.05
C PHE A 15 -15.00 10.87 -26.27
N GLU A 16 -14.85 11.15 -25.00
CA GLU A 16 -15.91 11.58 -24.09
C GLU A 16 -15.46 12.85 -23.35
N ALA A 17 -16.15 13.97 -23.57
CA ALA A 17 -15.73 15.29 -23.10
C ALA A 17 -15.49 15.34 -21.57
N HIS A 18 -16.38 14.72 -20.79
CA HIS A 18 -16.26 14.67 -19.34
C HIS A 18 -14.97 13.92 -18.89
N ARG A 19 -14.73 12.76 -19.49
CA ARG A 19 -13.53 11.95 -19.19
C ARG A 19 -12.26 12.64 -19.62
N PHE A 20 -12.33 13.36 -20.75
CA PHE A 20 -11.20 14.14 -21.24
C PHE A 20 -10.88 15.30 -20.29
N ALA A 21 -11.89 16.04 -19.82
CA ALA A 21 -11.70 17.09 -18.82
C ALA A 21 -11.10 16.54 -17.51
N ASN A 22 -11.55 15.36 -17.08
CA ASN A 22 -11.02 14.65 -15.91
C ASN A 22 -9.53 14.24 -16.13
N LEU A 23 -9.16 13.78 -17.34
CA LEU A 23 -7.77 13.47 -17.69
C LEU A 23 -6.87 14.70 -17.61
N CYS A 24 -7.31 15.83 -18.16
CA CYS A 24 -6.52 17.07 -18.19
C CYS A 24 -6.38 17.71 -16.80
N GLY A 25 -7.40 17.58 -15.95
CA GLY A 25 -7.49 18.26 -14.66
C GLY A 25 -7.83 19.75 -14.83
N GLN A 26 -7.89 20.48 -13.72
CA GLN A 26 -8.15 21.92 -13.74
C GLN A 26 -6.96 22.67 -14.37
N PHE A 27 -7.23 23.49 -15.37
CA PHE A 27 -6.19 24.24 -16.11
C PHE A 27 -5.04 23.36 -16.62
N ASP A 28 -5.34 22.13 -17.06
CA ASP A 28 -4.38 21.14 -17.57
C ASP A 28 -3.30 20.73 -16.54
N GLU A 29 -3.60 20.82 -15.25
CA GLU A 29 -2.65 20.53 -14.17
C GLU A 29 -2.06 19.12 -14.23
N HIS A 30 -2.86 18.13 -14.65
CA HIS A 30 -2.41 16.76 -14.81
C HIS A 30 -1.42 16.63 -15.96
N LEU A 31 -1.70 17.26 -17.10
CA LEU A 31 -0.79 17.27 -18.27
C LEU A 31 0.53 17.97 -17.95
N ARG A 32 0.47 19.12 -17.26
CA ARG A 32 1.68 19.85 -16.83
C ARG A 32 2.52 19.04 -15.85
N LEU A 33 1.89 18.28 -14.96
CA LEU A 33 2.59 17.38 -14.04
C LEU A 33 3.35 16.28 -14.79
N ILE A 34 2.73 15.73 -15.85
CA ILE A 34 3.35 14.72 -16.71
C ILE A 34 4.52 15.34 -17.51
N GLU A 35 4.34 16.52 -18.10
CA GLU A 35 5.40 17.24 -18.82
C GLU A 35 6.64 17.47 -17.95
N GLN A 36 6.43 18.02 -16.75
CA GLN A 36 7.52 18.31 -15.81
C GLN A 36 8.26 17.05 -15.37
N ARG A 37 7.52 15.97 -15.13
CA ARG A 37 8.11 14.75 -14.60
C ARG A 37 8.88 13.95 -15.65
N LEU A 38 8.37 13.92 -16.87
CA LEU A 38 8.96 13.17 -17.96
C LEU A 38 9.89 14.01 -18.84
N ALA A 39 10.02 15.31 -18.56
CA ALA A 39 10.81 16.26 -19.37
C ALA A 39 10.42 16.23 -20.86
N ILE A 40 9.13 16.23 -21.16
CA ILE A 40 8.54 16.26 -22.50
C ILE A 40 7.61 17.47 -22.63
N GLU A 41 7.27 17.84 -23.85
CA GLU A 41 6.22 18.81 -24.14
C GLU A 41 4.98 18.05 -24.65
N ILE A 42 3.79 18.37 -24.10
CA ILE A 42 2.50 17.79 -24.48
C ILE A 42 1.65 18.86 -25.13
N ARG A 43 1.33 18.65 -26.39
CA ARG A 43 0.36 19.49 -27.12
C ARG A 43 -0.87 18.66 -27.40
N ASN A 44 -2.05 19.24 -27.24
CA ASN A 44 -3.28 18.53 -27.57
C ASN A 44 -4.30 19.46 -28.22
N ARG A 45 -5.09 18.89 -29.11
CA ARG A 45 -6.27 19.51 -29.68
C ARG A 45 -7.44 18.52 -29.58
N GLY A 46 -8.27 18.73 -28.57
CA GLY A 46 -9.24 17.71 -28.19
C GLY A 46 -8.54 16.41 -27.83
N ASN A 47 -8.98 15.28 -28.38
CA ASN A 47 -8.40 13.96 -28.13
C ASN A 47 -7.14 13.61 -28.92
N GLN A 48 -6.65 14.53 -29.74
CA GLN A 48 -5.40 14.36 -30.50
C GLN A 48 -4.24 14.91 -29.69
N PHE A 49 -3.25 14.09 -29.43
CA PHE A 49 -2.05 14.42 -28.68
C PHE A 49 -0.81 14.41 -29.56
N GLU A 50 0.08 15.33 -29.30
CA GLU A 50 1.41 15.43 -29.87
C GLU A 50 2.43 15.56 -28.74
N LEU A 51 3.32 14.57 -28.62
CA LEU A 51 4.35 14.54 -27.58
C LEU A 51 5.71 14.83 -28.23
N ILE A 52 6.45 15.78 -27.66
CA ILE A 52 7.76 16.19 -28.13
C ILE A 52 8.78 15.92 -27.05
N GLY A 53 9.75 15.04 -27.36
CA GLY A 53 10.77 14.59 -26.42
C GLY A 53 11.54 13.40 -26.95
N GLU A 54 12.30 12.76 -26.06
CA GLU A 54 13.05 11.56 -26.42
C GLU A 54 12.09 10.39 -26.78
N PRO A 55 12.35 9.60 -27.85
CA PRO A 55 11.42 8.57 -28.35
C PRO A 55 10.96 7.55 -27.30
N LYS A 56 11.83 7.14 -26.40
CA LYS A 56 11.47 6.23 -25.29
C LYS A 56 10.50 6.87 -24.30
N THR A 57 10.77 8.12 -23.96
CA THR A 57 9.96 8.89 -22.99
C THR A 57 8.58 9.25 -23.56
N THR A 58 8.50 9.63 -24.86
CA THR A 58 7.22 9.91 -25.49
C THR A 58 6.35 8.66 -25.64
N SER A 59 6.94 7.50 -25.92
CA SER A 59 6.21 6.22 -25.93
C SER A 59 5.69 5.85 -24.54
N ALA A 60 6.48 6.03 -23.50
CA ALA A 60 6.04 5.80 -22.11
C ALA A 60 4.91 6.78 -21.70
N ALA A 61 5.02 8.05 -22.10
CA ALA A 61 4.00 9.06 -21.85
C ALA A 61 2.67 8.74 -22.58
N GLU A 62 2.70 8.24 -23.81
CA GLU A 62 1.48 7.76 -24.49
C GLU A 62 0.81 6.64 -23.71
N GLN A 63 1.57 5.63 -23.30
CA GLN A 63 1.03 4.51 -22.51
C GLN A 63 0.41 4.99 -21.20
N LEU A 64 1.08 5.90 -20.50
CA LEU A 64 0.57 6.54 -19.29
C LEU A 64 -0.73 7.29 -19.54
N LEU A 65 -0.80 8.15 -20.55
CA LEU A 65 -2.00 8.92 -20.90
C LEU A 65 -3.17 8.02 -21.27
N ARG A 66 -2.92 6.92 -22.03
CA ARG A 66 -3.94 5.92 -22.34
C ARG A 66 -4.43 5.18 -21.10
N ARG A 67 -3.52 4.89 -20.16
CA ARG A 67 -3.86 4.23 -18.88
C ARG A 67 -4.69 5.16 -17.99
N LEU A 68 -4.27 6.40 -17.80
CA LEU A 68 -5.02 7.42 -17.07
C LEU A 68 -6.40 7.64 -17.69
N TYR A 69 -6.51 7.74 -19.02
CA TYR A 69 -7.79 7.88 -19.69
C TYR A 69 -8.72 6.68 -19.48
N ARG A 70 -8.20 5.46 -19.36
CA ARG A 70 -9.01 4.30 -18.97
C ARG A 70 -9.56 4.41 -17.55
N GLU A 71 -8.76 4.93 -16.63
CA GLU A 71 -9.17 5.13 -15.23
C GLU A 71 -10.33 6.12 -15.07
N THR A 72 -10.40 7.16 -15.94
CA THR A 72 -11.51 8.13 -15.90
C THR A 72 -12.89 7.54 -16.15
N LYS A 73 -13.01 6.24 -16.48
CA LYS A 73 -14.32 5.55 -16.59
C LYS A 73 -15.02 5.36 -15.25
N GLY A 74 -14.29 5.30 -14.17
CA GLY A 74 -14.86 4.94 -12.86
C GLY A 74 -14.34 5.76 -11.69
N THR A 75 -13.42 6.72 -11.95
CA THR A 75 -12.77 7.47 -10.87
C THR A 75 -12.39 8.88 -11.38
N ASP A 76 -12.59 9.87 -10.54
CA ASP A 76 -12.03 11.19 -10.77
C ASP A 76 -10.53 11.15 -10.46
N LEU A 77 -9.72 11.62 -11.41
CA LEU A 77 -8.28 11.72 -11.23
C LEU A 77 -7.96 12.93 -10.37
N SER A 78 -7.03 12.75 -9.45
CA SER A 78 -6.41 13.84 -8.71
C SER A 78 -4.93 13.96 -9.09
N PRO A 79 -4.27 15.11 -8.85
CA PRO A 79 -2.84 15.27 -9.07
C PRO A 79 -2.00 14.20 -8.36
N GLU A 80 -2.41 13.76 -7.16
CA GLU A 80 -1.75 12.69 -6.43
C GLU A 80 -1.85 11.37 -7.18
N THR A 81 -3.02 11.06 -7.74
CA THR A 81 -3.22 9.85 -8.55
C THR A 81 -2.32 9.87 -9.78
N VAL A 82 -2.28 10.98 -10.53
CA VAL A 82 -1.39 11.13 -11.70
C VAL A 82 0.08 10.96 -11.31
N HIS A 83 0.46 11.56 -10.18
CA HIS A 83 1.82 11.44 -9.66
C HIS A 83 2.24 9.99 -9.35
N LEU A 84 1.32 9.20 -8.79
CA LEU A 84 1.53 7.79 -8.52
C LEU A 84 1.73 6.97 -9.79
N TYR A 85 0.90 7.21 -10.82
CA TYR A 85 1.05 6.54 -12.12
C TYR A 85 2.37 6.91 -12.83
N LEU A 86 2.86 8.13 -12.63
CA LEU A 86 4.18 8.55 -13.12
C LEU A 86 5.33 7.79 -12.44
N GLN A 87 5.21 7.49 -11.14
CA GLN A 87 6.20 6.68 -10.44
C GLN A 87 6.21 5.23 -10.94
N GLU A 88 5.05 4.63 -11.15
CA GLU A 88 4.93 3.28 -11.72
C GLU A 88 5.53 3.20 -13.12
N SER A 89 5.23 4.15 -13.99
CA SER A 89 5.74 4.17 -15.37
C SER A 89 7.26 4.29 -15.45
N ALA A 90 7.88 4.98 -14.50
CA ALA A 90 9.34 5.06 -14.40
C ALA A 90 9.99 3.72 -14.01
N VAL A 91 9.29 2.90 -13.24
CA VAL A 91 9.74 1.56 -12.80
C VAL A 91 9.45 0.50 -13.87
N GLU A 92 8.26 0.52 -14.49
CA GLU A 92 7.85 -0.45 -15.53
C GLU A 92 8.66 -0.30 -16.83
N SER A 93 9.17 0.90 -17.15
CA SER A 93 10.03 1.11 -18.32
C SER A 93 11.36 0.35 -18.25
N LEU A 94 11.69 -0.22 -17.10
CA LEU A 94 12.89 -1.01 -16.87
C LEU A 94 12.65 -2.54 -16.88
N GLU A 95 11.40 -3.03 -16.77
CA GLU A 95 11.16 -4.44 -16.44
C GLU A 95 10.09 -5.20 -17.27
N ASN A 96 9.68 -4.84 -18.45
CA ASN A 96 8.82 -5.65 -19.36
C ASN A 96 7.46 -5.06 -19.78
N PRO A 97 7.15 -5.05 -21.11
CA PRO A 97 5.89 -4.49 -21.63
C PRO A 97 4.72 -5.49 -21.73
N ALA A 98 4.74 -6.62 -21.04
CA ALA A 98 3.78 -7.70 -21.27
C ALA A 98 3.09 -8.20 -19.99
N VAL A 99 2.33 -7.36 -19.29
CA VAL A 99 1.32 -7.86 -18.34
C VAL A 99 0.00 -7.12 -18.55
N ASN A 100 -0.74 -7.53 -19.59
CA ASN A 100 -2.18 -7.35 -19.66
C ASN A 100 -2.86 -8.40 -18.74
N GLU A 101 -2.64 -8.31 -17.44
CA GLU A 101 -3.41 -9.09 -16.49
C GLU A 101 -4.63 -8.32 -16.03
N VAL A 102 -5.77 -9.01 -15.97
CA VAL A 102 -7.05 -8.54 -15.43
C VAL A 102 -6.78 -7.83 -14.10
N SER A 103 -6.92 -6.52 -14.10
CA SER A 103 -6.68 -5.70 -12.89
C SER A 103 -7.73 -6.06 -11.84
N VAL A 104 -7.29 -6.59 -10.72
CA VAL A 104 -8.17 -6.85 -9.58
C VAL A 104 -8.70 -5.52 -9.07
N SER A 105 -10.02 -5.42 -8.87
CA SER A 105 -10.68 -4.24 -8.33
C SER A 105 -11.44 -4.62 -7.07
N LEU A 106 -11.14 -3.97 -5.97
CA LEU A 106 -11.80 -4.16 -4.68
C LEU A 106 -12.93 -3.15 -4.54
N ARG A 107 -14.11 -3.63 -4.22
CA ARG A 107 -15.29 -2.79 -4.08
C ARG A 107 -15.37 -2.20 -2.68
N THR A 108 -15.51 -0.89 -2.58
CA THR A 108 -15.80 -0.20 -1.32
C THR A 108 -16.99 0.72 -1.50
N ARG A 109 -17.58 1.17 -0.41
CA ARG A 109 -18.75 2.05 -0.45
C ARG A 109 -18.45 3.41 -1.11
N LYS A 110 -17.25 3.92 -0.98
CA LYS A 110 -16.83 5.21 -1.56
C LYS A 110 -16.20 5.11 -2.94
N GLY A 111 -16.04 3.90 -3.48
CA GLY A 111 -15.46 3.68 -4.81
C GLY A 111 -14.72 2.37 -4.90
N ASN A 112 -14.03 2.18 -6.02
CA ASN A 112 -13.25 0.97 -6.25
C ASN A 112 -11.78 1.26 -5.97
N ILE A 113 -11.15 0.39 -5.17
CA ILE A 113 -9.71 0.43 -4.92
C ILE A 113 -9.03 -0.56 -5.87
N ARG A 114 -8.00 -0.08 -6.56
CA ARG A 114 -7.20 -0.89 -7.45
C ARG A 114 -5.77 -0.97 -6.94
N PRO A 115 -5.24 -2.17 -6.74
CA PRO A 115 -3.84 -2.33 -6.40
C PRO A 115 -2.97 -1.82 -7.54
N ARG A 116 -1.91 -1.10 -7.19
CA ARG A 116 -0.96 -0.48 -8.11
C ARG A 116 0.32 -1.30 -8.13
N GLY A 117 0.94 -1.40 -9.30
CA GLY A 117 2.16 -2.19 -9.44
C GLY A 117 1.96 -3.70 -9.26
N VAL A 118 2.95 -4.46 -9.70
CA VAL A 118 2.88 -5.93 -9.77
C VAL A 118 2.77 -6.58 -8.39
N ASN A 119 3.53 -6.10 -7.42
CA ASN A 119 3.56 -6.68 -6.08
C ASN A 119 2.27 -6.43 -5.30
N GLN A 120 1.64 -5.24 -5.44
CA GLN A 120 0.33 -4.98 -4.84
C GLN A 120 -0.77 -5.82 -5.47
N GLN A 121 -0.76 -5.98 -6.80
CA GLN A 121 -1.72 -6.85 -7.52
C GLN A 121 -1.58 -8.30 -7.10
N ARG A 122 -0.33 -8.80 -7.01
CA ARG A 122 -0.05 -10.14 -6.50
C ARG A 122 -0.55 -10.31 -5.08
N TYR A 123 -0.25 -9.37 -4.19
CA TYR A 123 -0.68 -9.39 -2.79
C TYR A 123 -2.20 -9.50 -2.65
N VAL A 124 -2.95 -8.70 -3.39
CA VAL A 124 -4.42 -8.76 -3.37
C VAL A 124 -4.93 -10.10 -3.94
N LYS A 125 -4.35 -10.61 -5.03
CA LYS A 125 -4.69 -11.92 -5.58
C LYS A 125 -4.45 -13.04 -4.56
N GLU A 126 -3.32 -13.01 -3.86
CA GLU A 126 -2.99 -13.99 -2.82
C GLU A 126 -3.98 -13.92 -1.64
N ILE A 127 -4.35 -12.71 -1.18
CA ILE A 127 -5.35 -12.54 -0.11
C ILE A 127 -6.71 -13.12 -0.50
N LEU A 128 -7.11 -12.99 -1.77
CA LEU A 128 -8.38 -13.51 -2.27
C LEU A 128 -8.37 -15.03 -2.46
N ALA A 129 -7.19 -15.65 -2.54
CA ALA A 129 -7.01 -17.08 -2.86
C ALA A 129 -6.65 -17.94 -1.64
N ASN A 130 -6.15 -17.37 -0.55
CA ASN A 130 -5.63 -18.12 0.59
C ASN A 130 -6.25 -17.67 1.92
N ASP A 131 -6.30 -18.56 2.88
CA ASP A 131 -6.86 -18.29 4.22
C ASP A 131 -5.94 -17.43 5.09
N ILE A 132 -4.62 -17.61 4.96
CA ILE A 132 -3.61 -16.87 5.74
C ILE A 132 -2.59 -16.23 4.80
N ASN A 133 -2.40 -14.92 4.96
CA ASN A 133 -1.60 -14.12 4.03
C ASN A 133 -0.64 -13.21 4.78
N PHE A 134 0.62 -13.23 4.38
CA PHE A 134 1.65 -12.36 4.93
C PHE A 134 2.05 -11.30 3.91
N GLY A 135 1.94 -10.02 4.31
CA GLY A 135 2.44 -8.87 3.57
C GLY A 135 3.66 -8.27 4.28
N ILE A 136 4.86 -8.51 3.73
CA ILE A 136 6.13 -8.21 4.39
C ILE A 136 6.91 -7.17 3.60
N GLY A 137 7.45 -6.16 4.24
CA GLY A 137 8.32 -5.17 3.60
C GLY A 137 8.17 -3.77 4.15
N PRO A 138 8.82 -2.77 3.52
CA PRO A 138 8.96 -1.42 4.05
C PRO A 138 7.62 -0.70 4.26
N ALA A 139 7.59 0.25 5.20
CA ALA A 139 6.45 1.15 5.39
C ALA A 139 6.15 1.95 4.11
N GLY A 140 4.87 2.25 3.87
CA GLY A 140 4.43 3.02 2.69
C GLY A 140 4.25 2.22 1.40
N THR A 141 4.34 0.87 1.43
CA THR A 141 4.05 0.01 0.27
C THR A 141 2.56 -0.35 0.11
N GLY A 142 1.70 0.16 0.99
CA GLY A 142 0.26 -0.05 0.92
C GLY A 142 -0.25 -1.37 1.52
N LYS A 143 0.59 -2.15 2.24
CA LYS A 143 0.23 -3.45 2.83
C LYS A 143 -1.05 -3.40 3.66
N THR A 144 -1.06 -2.56 4.67
CA THR A 144 -2.19 -2.41 5.60
C THR A 144 -3.41 -1.83 4.90
N TYR A 145 -3.23 -0.82 4.06
CA TYR A 145 -4.30 -0.19 3.28
C TYR A 145 -5.02 -1.20 2.37
N LEU A 146 -4.26 -2.01 1.61
CA LEU A 146 -4.83 -3.03 0.73
C LEU A 146 -5.45 -4.19 1.51
N ALA A 147 -4.89 -4.57 2.66
CA ALA A 147 -5.50 -5.56 3.55
C ALA A 147 -6.86 -5.08 4.05
N VAL A 148 -6.98 -3.80 4.47
CA VAL A 148 -8.26 -3.19 4.87
C VAL A 148 -9.22 -3.13 3.69
N ALA A 149 -8.76 -2.80 2.48
CA ALA A 149 -9.58 -2.79 1.27
C ALA A 149 -10.15 -4.19 0.95
N CYS A 150 -9.34 -5.24 1.07
CA CYS A 150 -9.80 -6.62 0.91
C CYS A 150 -10.84 -7.00 1.98
N ALA A 151 -10.63 -6.56 3.23
CA ALA A 151 -11.57 -6.82 4.31
C ALA A 151 -12.92 -6.15 4.09
N VAL A 152 -12.90 -4.91 3.62
CA VAL A 152 -14.12 -4.14 3.27
C VAL A 152 -14.84 -4.80 2.10
N ASP A 153 -14.13 -5.19 1.02
CA ASP A 153 -14.73 -5.89 -0.13
C ASP A 153 -15.35 -7.22 0.29
N ALA A 154 -14.69 -7.99 1.15
CA ALA A 154 -15.20 -9.26 1.66
C ALA A 154 -16.45 -9.06 2.56
N LEU A 155 -16.50 -8.00 3.36
CA LEU A 155 -17.67 -7.65 4.17
C LEU A 155 -18.84 -7.20 3.30
N GLU A 156 -18.60 -6.32 2.32
CA GLU A 156 -19.63 -5.84 1.38
C GLU A 156 -20.20 -6.96 0.48
N ARG A 157 -19.42 -8.02 0.25
CA ARG A 157 -19.85 -9.23 -0.47
C ARG A 157 -20.44 -10.31 0.45
N GLU A 158 -20.59 -10.03 1.74
CA GLU A 158 -21.11 -10.97 2.75
C GLU A 158 -20.29 -12.28 2.84
N GLN A 159 -19.02 -12.28 2.41
CA GLN A 159 -18.11 -13.41 2.54
C GLN A 159 -17.67 -13.62 3.99
N VAL A 160 -17.61 -12.53 4.75
CA VAL A 160 -17.34 -12.54 6.18
C VAL A 160 -18.41 -11.75 6.94
N ARG A 161 -18.58 -12.03 8.22
CA ARG A 161 -19.58 -11.36 9.06
C ARG A 161 -19.01 -10.17 9.83
N ARG A 162 -17.69 -10.11 9.97
CA ARG A 162 -17.00 -9.06 10.75
C ARG A 162 -15.56 -8.89 10.32
N ILE A 163 -15.04 -7.71 10.62
CA ILE A 163 -13.63 -7.34 10.43
C ILE A 163 -13.00 -7.15 11.81
N LEU A 164 -11.85 -7.77 12.04
CA LEU A 164 -11.04 -7.55 13.24
C LEU A 164 -9.71 -6.94 12.83
N LEU A 165 -9.43 -5.75 13.35
CA LEU A 165 -8.16 -5.05 13.17
C LEU A 165 -7.37 -5.14 14.46
N VAL A 166 -6.24 -5.81 14.39
CA VAL A 166 -5.44 -6.19 15.55
C VAL A 166 -4.04 -5.61 15.43
N ARG A 167 -3.52 -5.09 16.52
CA ARG A 167 -2.15 -4.58 16.58
C ARG A 167 -1.48 -4.99 17.89
N PRO A 168 -0.19 -5.38 17.89
CA PRO A 168 0.56 -5.57 19.13
C PRO A 168 0.61 -4.25 19.90
N ALA A 169 0.37 -4.31 21.21
CA ALA A 169 0.67 -3.18 22.07
C ALA A 169 2.18 -3.21 22.36
N VAL A 170 2.94 -2.36 21.69
CA VAL A 170 4.38 -2.18 21.97
C VAL A 170 4.57 -0.84 22.64
N GLU A 171 5.33 -0.83 23.71
CA GLU A 171 5.85 0.38 24.32
C GLU A 171 7.04 0.87 23.46
N ALA A 172 6.78 1.54 22.35
CA ALA A 172 7.81 2.19 21.55
C ALA A 172 8.37 3.41 22.30
N GLY A 173 9.35 3.18 23.20
CA GLY A 173 10.05 4.25 23.92
C GLY A 173 9.25 5.02 24.98
N GLU A 174 7.94 5.10 24.84
CA GLU A 174 7.03 5.70 25.83
C GLU A 174 6.30 4.58 26.59
N LYS A 175 6.60 4.47 27.87
CA LYS A 175 5.93 3.50 28.74
C LYS A 175 4.43 3.81 28.80
N LEU A 176 3.57 2.91 28.33
CA LEU A 176 2.10 3.00 28.40
C LEU A 176 1.59 3.38 29.80
N GLY A 177 2.40 3.17 30.84
CA GLY A 177 2.12 3.57 32.21
C GLY A 177 2.01 5.08 32.46
N PHE A 178 2.54 5.94 31.59
CA PHE A 178 2.50 7.39 31.75
C PHE A 178 1.29 8.09 31.11
N LEU A 179 0.53 7.40 30.26
CA LEU A 179 -0.68 7.98 29.66
C LEU A 179 -1.85 7.85 30.64
N PRO A 180 -2.62 8.92 30.91
CA PRO A 180 -3.82 8.84 31.73
C PRO A 180 -4.93 8.08 30.98
N GLY A 181 -5.76 7.33 31.68
CA GLY A 181 -6.89 6.58 31.13
C GLY A 181 -6.76 5.06 31.27
N ASP A 182 -7.80 4.36 30.86
CA ASP A 182 -7.80 2.91 30.79
C ASP A 182 -6.93 2.36 29.64
N LEU A 183 -6.71 1.05 29.59
CA LEU A 183 -5.84 0.43 28.59
C LEU A 183 -6.32 0.70 27.16
N ALA A 184 -7.63 0.75 26.94
CA ALA A 184 -8.21 1.02 25.62
C ALA A 184 -7.91 2.43 25.15
N GLN A 185 -8.05 3.44 26.01
CA GLN A 185 -7.72 4.83 25.71
C GLN A 185 -6.23 5.05 25.43
N LYS A 186 -5.36 4.29 26.09
CA LYS A 186 -3.90 4.36 25.88
C LYS A 186 -3.45 3.78 24.55
N ILE A 187 -4.21 2.82 23.99
CA ILE A 187 -3.88 2.12 22.76
C ILE A 187 -4.50 2.81 21.54
N ASP A 188 -5.59 3.58 21.71
CA ASP A 188 -6.32 4.24 20.62
C ASP A 188 -5.42 5.04 19.65
N PRO A 189 -4.42 5.83 20.09
CA PRO A 189 -3.53 6.54 19.17
C PRO A 189 -2.77 5.63 18.20
N TYR A 190 -2.39 4.44 18.63
CA TYR A 190 -1.66 3.47 17.82
C TYR A 190 -2.55 2.77 16.78
N LEU A 191 -3.87 2.82 16.96
CA LEU A 191 -4.85 2.21 16.08
C LEU A 191 -5.38 3.19 15.02
N ARG A 192 -5.06 4.49 15.12
CA ARG A 192 -5.52 5.54 14.20
C ARG A 192 -5.30 5.22 12.72
N PRO A 193 -4.14 4.72 12.26
CA PRO A 193 -3.95 4.40 10.85
C PRO A 193 -4.96 3.39 10.29
N LEU A 194 -5.46 2.50 11.14
CA LEU A 194 -6.48 1.52 10.76
C LEU A 194 -7.87 2.18 10.65
N TYR A 195 -8.19 3.11 11.56
CA TYR A 195 -9.41 3.93 11.46
C TYR A 195 -9.40 4.80 10.21
N ASP A 196 -8.26 5.45 9.90
CA ASP A 196 -8.15 6.34 8.75
C ASP A 196 -8.43 5.59 7.45
N ALA A 197 -7.87 4.39 7.28
CA ALA A 197 -8.14 3.53 6.13
C ALA A 197 -9.64 3.15 6.03
N LEU A 198 -10.27 2.78 7.15
CA LEU A 198 -11.71 2.47 7.16
C LEU A 198 -12.57 3.70 6.82
N TYR A 199 -12.25 4.87 7.36
CA TYR A 199 -12.98 6.11 7.09
C TYR A 199 -12.89 6.55 5.63
N GLU A 200 -11.73 6.35 5.02
CA GLU A 200 -11.52 6.60 3.60
C GLU A 200 -12.41 5.70 2.73
N MET A 201 -12.56 4.42 3.09
CA MET A 201 -13.27 3.42 2.29
C MET A 201 -14.79 3.38 2.54
N LEU A 202 -15.21 3.57 3.77
CA LEU A 202 -16.61 3.40 4.21
C LEU A 202 -17.29 4.69 4.65
N GLY A 203 -16.51 5.72 5.03
CA GLY A 203 -17.00 6.96 5.63
C GLY A 203 -17.20 6.86 7.14
N PHE A 204 -17.02 7.99 7.81
CA PHE A 204 -16.98 8.09 9.26
C PHE A 204 -18.26 7.55 9.94
N GLU A 205 -19.43 8.02 9.53
CA GLU A 205 -20.72 7.63 10.14
C GLU A 205 -21.00 6.13 9.99
N HIS A 206 -20.61 5.54 8.84
CA HIS A 206 -20.86 4.12 8.60
C HIS A 206 -19.94 3.26 9.45
N VAL A 207 -18.65 3.61 9.53
CA VAL A 207 -17.69 2.92 10.40
C VAL A 207 -18.13 2.97 11.85
N ALA A 208 -18.59 4.14 12.36
CA ALA A 208 -19.09 4.26 13.72
C ALA A 208 -20.25 3.28 14.00
N LYS A 209 -21.23 3.18 13.08
CA LYS A 209 -22.34 2.22 13.19
C LYS A 209 -21.89 0.76 13.15
N LEU A 210 -20.87 0.42 12.34
CA LEU A 210 -20.36 -0.94 12.26
C LEU A 210 -19.57 -1.33 13.51
N ILE A 211 -18.87 -0.37 14.13
CA ILE A 211 -18.18 -0.59 15.42
C ILE A 211 -19.21 -0.79 16.54
N GLU A 212 -20.24 0.07 16.63
CA GLU A 212 -21.32 -0.04 17.61
C GLU A 212 -22.02 -1.43 17.54
N ARG A 213 -22.21 -1.94 16.31
CA ARG A 213 -22.80 -3.28 16.07
C ARG A 213 -21.81 -4.42 16.21
N GLN A 214 -20.56 -4.15 16.57
CA GLN A 214 -19.48 -5.15 16.67
C GLN A 214 -19.20 -5.93 15.37
N VAL A 215 -19.56 -5.33 14.22
CA VAL A 215 -19.19 -5.83 12.89
C VAL A 215 -17.73 -5.48 12.58
N ILE A 216 -17.27 -4.30 13.02
CA ILE A 216 -15.85 -3.93 13.01
C ILE A 216 -15.37 -3.87 14.45
N GLU A 217 -14.30 -4.57 14.76
CA GLU A 217 -13.63 -4.55 16.05
C GLU A 217 -12.17 -4.15 15.84
N ILE A 218 -11.70 -3.18 16.62
CA ILE A 218 -10.30 -2.76 16.63
C ILE A 218 -9.78 -3.01 18.04
N ALA A 219 -8.76 -3.86 18.19
CA ALA A 219 -8.34 -4.34 19.48
C ALA A 219 -6.83 -4.66 19.53
N PRO A 220 -6.21 -4.54 20.72
CA PRO A 220 -4.86 -5.04 20.93
C PRO A 220 -4.80 -6.55 20.81
N LEU A 221 -3.65 -7.05 20.36
CA LEU A 221 -3.42 -8.49 20.16
C LEU A 221 -3.72 -9.34 21.41
N ALA A 222 -3.47 -8.80 22.59
CA ALA A 222 -3.74 -9.49 23.85
C ALA A 222 -5.21 -9.92 24.02
N TYR A 223 -6.15 -9.19 23.42
CA TYR A 223 -7.60 -9.47 23.50
C TYR A 223 -8.04 -10.62 22.59
N MET A 224 -7.15 -11.13 21.77
CA MET A 224 -7.42 -12.31 20.93
C MET A 224 -7.25 -13.63 21.70
N ARG A 225 -6.64 -13.59 22.89
CA ARG A 225 -6.40 -14.80 23.69
C ARG A 225 -7.71 -15.47 24.11
N GLY A 226 -7.80 -16.80 23.95
CA GLY A 226 -8.98 -17.59 24.33
C GLY A 226 -10.17 -17.48 23.38
N ARG A 227 -10.05 -16.72 22.28
CA ARG A 227 -11.11 -16.57 21.27
C ARG A 227 -10.92 -17.57 20.14
N THR A 228 -12.02 -17.88 19.43
CA THR A 228 -12.01 -18.51 18.11
C THR A 228 -12.68 -17.55 17.13
N LEU A 229 -11.97 -17.17 16.10
CA LEU A 229 -12.37 -16.12 15.15
C LEU A 229 -12.95 -16.78 13.90
N ASN A 230 -14.25 -17.07 13.91
CA ASN A 230 -14.95 -17.66 12.77
C ASN A 230 -15.63 -16.58 11.90
N ASN A 231 -15.77 -16.87 10.60
CA ASN A 231 -16.45 -16.00 9.62
C ASN A 231 -15.98 -14.55 9.69
N SER A 232 -14.68 -14.34 9.80
CA SER A 232 -14.07 -13.06 10.08
C SER A 232 -12.95 -12.75 9.12
N PHE A 233 -12.79 -11.48 8.74
CA PHE A 233 -11.58 -11.01 8.13
C PHE A 233 -10.70 -10.36 9.20
N ILE A 234 -9.52 -10.92 9.42
CA ILE A 234 -8.65 -10.55 10.55
C ILE A 234 -7.36 -9.95 10.01
N ILE A 235 -7.01 -8.74 10.44
CA ILE A 235 -5.76 -8.09 10.08
C ILE A 235 -4.91 -7.94 11.33
N LEU A 236 -3.71 -8.50 11.32
CA LEU A 236 -2.67 -8.25 12.32
C LEU A 236 -1.63 -7.31 11.72
N ASP A 237 -1.68 -6.05 12.11
CA ASP A 237 -0.76 -5.00 11.64
C ASP A 237 0.44 -4.84 12.59
N GLU A 238 1.58 -4.35 12.07
CA GLU A 238 2.85 -4.19 12.81
C GLU A 238 3.32 -5.48 13.49
N SER A 239 3.13 -6.59 12.82
CA SER A 239 3.33 -7.94 13.36
C SER A 239 4.79 -8.28 13.68
N GLN A 240 5.77 -7.50 13.17
CA GLN A 240 7.19 -7.63 13.56
C GLN A 240 7.40 -7.38 15.06
N ASN A 241 6.45 -6.67 15.69
CA ASN A 241 6.44 -6.36 17.11
C ASN A 241 5.71 -7.41 17.97
N THR A 242 5.48 -8.62 17.42
CA THR A 242 5.01 -9.77 18.19
C THR A 242 6.17 -10.63 18.67
N THR A 243 6.02 -11.26 19.84
CA THR A 243 6.90 -12.37 20.24
C THR A 243 6.49 -13.66 19.51
N LEU A 244 7.32 -14.70 19.63
CA LEU A 244 7.03 -16.03 19.06
C LEU A 244 5.71 -16.59 19.60
N GLU A 245 5.49 -16.46 20.90
CA GLU A 245 4.30 -16.95 21.60
C GLU A 245 3.06 -16.17 21.18
N GLN A 246 3.17 -14.84 21.01
CA GLN A 246 2.08 -13.99 20.55
C GLN A 246 1.66 -14.32 19.13
N MET A 247 2.61 -14.48 18.21
CA MET A 247 2.34 -14.85 16.82
C MET A 247 1.67 -16.23 16.76
N LYS A 248 2.21 -17.23 17.46
CA LYS A 248 1.62 -18.57 17.53
C LYS A 248 0.21 -18.54 18.15
N MET A 249 0.05 -17.78 19.23
CA MET A 249 -1.26 -17.60 19.87
C MET A 249 -2.27 -17.02 18.88
N PHE A 250 -1.92 -15.98 18.14
CA PHE A 250 -2.79 -15.33 17.15
C PHE A 250 -3.20 -16.27 16.01
N LEU A 251 -2.24 -16.91 15.35
CA LEU A 251 -2.49 -17.81 14.22
C LEU A 251 -3.40 -18.99 14.60
N THR A 252 -3.31 -19.46 15.83
CA THR A 252 -4.18 -20.54 16.34
C THR A 252 -5.57 -20.06 16.76
N ARG A 253 -5.91 -18.78 16.60
CA ARG A 253 -7.28 -18.24 16.81
C ARG A 253 -8.12 -18.22 15.56
N ILE A 254 -7.51 -18.35 14.39
CA ILE A 254 -8.20 -18.30 13.10
C ILE A 254 -9.12 -19.51 13.00
N GLY A 255 -10.39 -19.24 12.77
CA GLY A 255 -11.45 -20.25 12.71
C GLY A 255 -12.00 -20.44 11.29
N PHE A 256 -13.03 -21.26 11.18
CA PHE A 256 -13.65 -21.58 9.91
C PHE A 256 -14.26 -20.37 9.20
N GLY A 257 -14.12 -20.31 7.87
CA GLY A 257 -14.67 -19.23 7.04
C GLY A 257 -14.01 -17.88 7.29
N SER A 258 -12.77 -17.88 7.80
CA SER A 258 -12.03 -16.65 8.08
C SER A 258 -10.80 -16.53 7.20
N THR A 259 -10.49 -15.29 6.85
CA THR A 259 -9.25 -14.89 6.17
C THR A 259 -8.43 -14.05 7.13
N ALA A 260 -7.14 -14.36 7.25
CA ALA A 260 -6.20 -13.57 8.04
C ALA A 260 -5.12 -12.94 7.17
N VAL A 261 -4.84 -11.68 7.42
CA VAL A 261 -3.77 -10.93 6.75
C VAL A 261 -2.83 -10.38 7.82
N ILE A 262 -1.57 -10.76 7.74
CA ILE A 262 -0.52 -10.39 8.69
C ILE A 262 0.44 -9.44 7.97
N THR A 263 0.51 -8.18 8.42
CA THR A 263 1.37 -7.16 7.82
C THR A 263 2.50 -6.77 8.76
N GLY A 264 3.67 -6.49 8.20
CA GLY A 264 4.82 -6.05 9.00
C GLY A 264 6.07 -5.72 8.20
N ASP A 265 7.03 -5.12 8.89
CA ASP A 265 8.36 -4.79 8.38
C ASP A 265 9.43 -5.40 9.28
N ILE A 266 10.10 -6.43 8.80
CA ILE A 266 11.14 -7.14 9.58
C ILE A 266 12.36 -6.27 9.92
N THR A 267 12.49 -5.09 9.32
CA THR A 267 13.57 -4.14 9.58
C THR A 267 13.25 -3.16 10.71
N GLN A 268 11.95 -2.99 11.05
CA GLN A 268 11.47 -2.04 12.05
C GLN A 268 10.94 -2.76 13.30
N VAL A 269 11.83 -3.46 13.99
CA VAL A 269 11.49 -4.23 15.20
C VAL A 269 11.73 -3.39 16.45
N ASP A 270 10.63 -3.07 17.17
CA ASP A 270 10.64 -2.26 18.41
C ASP A 270 10.58 -3.12 19.70
N LEU A 271 10.82 -4.42 19.56
CA LEU A 271 10.85 -5.33 20.72
C LEU A 271 12.06 -5.07 21.62
N PRO A 272 11.96 -5.38 22.93
CA PRO A 272 13.09 -5.31 23.83
C PRO A 272 14.32 -6.08 23.33
N ARG A 273 15.52 -5.58 23.61
CA ARG A 273 16.77 -6.21 23.20
C ARG A 273 16.82 -7.68 23.61
N GLY A 274 17.15 -8.56 22.68
CA GLY A 274 17.22 -10.01 22.88
C GLY A 274 15.91 -10.76 22.63
N THR A 275 14.80 -10.07 22.40
CA THR A 275 13.52 -10.71 22.04
C THR A 275 13.46 -10.92 20.52
N LYS A 276 13.19 -12.17 20.12
CA LYS A 276 13.05 -12.50 18.69
C LYS A 276 11.67 -12.11 18.18
N SER A 277 11.61 -11.50 16.99
CA SER A 277 10.36 -11.19 16.31
C SER A 277 9.62 -12.47 15.89
N GLY A 278 8.34 -12.53 16.23
CA GLY A 278 7.44 -13.61 15.81
C GLY A 278 7.24 -13.63 14.29
N LEU A 279 7.20 -12.46 13.64
CA LEU A 279 7.08 -12.37 12.18
C LEU A 279 8.29 -13.00 11.49
N ALA A 280 9.51 -12.65 11.88
CA ALA A 280 10.72 -13.21 11.27
C ALA A 280 10.78 -14.74 11.42
N HIS A 281 10.38 -15.26 12.58
CA HIS A 281 10.37 -16.71 12.84
C HIS A 281 9.28 -17.44 12.03
N VAL A 282 8.07 -16.90 11.96
CA VAL A 282 6.94 -17.58 11.31
C VAL A 282 7.14 -17.72 9.80
N ILE A 283 7.87 -16.80 9.15
CA ILE A 283 8.21 -16.90 7.73
C ILE A 283 8.98 -18.19 7.44
N GLU A 284 9.93 -18.56 8.32
CA GLU A 284 10.71 -19.79 8.16
C GLU A 284 9.87 -21.03 8.45
N VAL A 285 9.02 -20.98 9.49
CA VAL A 285 8.24 -22.14 9.96
C VAL A 285 7.10 -22.49 9.00
N LEU A 286 6.44 -21.49 8.40
CA LEU A 286 5.21 -21.71 7.61
C LEU A 286 5.40 -21.63 6.10
N LYS A 287 6.62 -21.44 5.58
CA LYS A 287 6.90 -21.21 4.15
C LYS A 287 6.35 -22.30 3.22
N ASP A 288 6.26 -23.56 3.71
CA ASP A 288 5.87 -24.71 2.91
C ASP A 288 4.47 -25.24 3.30
N VAL A 289 3.69 -24.47 4.10
CA VAL A 289 2.35 -24.85 4.51
C VAL A 289 1.32 -24.43 3.46
N PRO A 290 0.56 -25.38 2.87
CA PRO A 290 -0.48 -25.05 1.89
C PRO A 290 -1.56 -24.14 2.47
N GLY A 291 -2.10 -23.20 1.67
CA GLY A 291 -3.12 -22.24 2.11
C GLY A 291 -2.54 -21.01 2.84
N ILE A 292 -1.21 -20.90 2.91
CA ILE A 292 -0.52 -19.73 3.45
C ILE A 292 0.29 -19.06 2.34
N SER A 293 0.12 -17.76 2.16
CA SER A 293 0.87 -16.99 1.18
C SER A 293 1.82 -15.99 1.82
N PHE A 294 2.93 -15.70 1.12
CA PHE A 294 3.92 -14.71 1.50
C PHE A 294 4.20 -13.76 0.34
N THR A 295 3.84 -12.49 0.51
CA THR A 295 4.17 -11.44 -0.46
C THR A 295 5.23 -10.51 0.14
N HIS A 296 6.36 -10.41 -0.53
CA HIS A 296 7.47 -9.53 -0.15
C HIS A 296 7.44 -8.25 -0.98
N PHE A 297 7.29 -7.12 -0.31
CA PHE A 297 7.40 -5.79 -0.89
C PHE A 297 8.84 -5.29 -0.82
N GLN A 298 9.23 -4.53 -1.81
CA GLN A 298 10.57 -3.97 -1.95
C GLN A 298 10.55 -2.44 -1.76
N PRO A 299 11.68 -1.78 -1.52
CA PRO A 299 11.75 -0.31 -1.43
C PRO A 299 11.16 0.41 -2.67
N LYS A 300 11.23 -0.20 -3.86
CA LYS A 300 10.65 0.32 -5.09
C LYS A 300 9.11 0.35 -5.07
N ASP A 301 8.46 -0.47 -4.24
CA ASP A 301 7.00 -0.51 -4.10
C ASP A 301 6.46 0.58 -3.17
N VAL A 302 7.34 1.39 -2.58
CA VAL A 302 6.95 2.48 -1.67
C VAL A 302 6.27 3.59 -2.43
N VAL A 303 5.03 3.87 -2.06
CA VAL A 303 4.21 4.95 -2.60
C VAL A 303 4.24 6.11 -1.61
N ARG A 304 5.08 7.10 -1.87
CA ARG A 304 5.23 8.28 -1.00
C ARG A 304 5.35 9.55 -1.83
N HIS A 305 5.02 10.68 -1.20
CA HIS A 305 5.30 11.98 -1.78
C HIS A 305 6.80 12.10 -2.12
N PRO A 306 7.20 12.62 -3.31
CA PRO A 306 8.61 12.65 -3.75
C PRO A 306 9.55 13.36 -2.80
N LEU A 307 9.05 14.38 -2.09
CA LEU A 307 9.83 15.07 -1.08
C LEU A 307 10.12 14.15 0.12
N VAL A 308 9.14 13.33 0.54
CA VAL A 308 9.31 12.37 1.63
C VAL A 308 10.32 11.30 1.25
N GLN A 309 10.28 10.81 0.02
CA GLN A 309 11.29 9.87 -0.48
C GLN A 309 12.70 10.47 -0.41
N ARG A 310 12.88 11.71 -0.88
CA ARG A 310 14.17 12.42 -0.81
C ARG A 310 14.64 12.69 0.62
N ILE A 311 13.71 12.91 1.54
CA ILE A 311 14.04 13.04 2.97
C ILE A 311 14.59 11.72 3.51
N VAL A 312 13.92 10.59 3.28
CA VAL A 312 14.39 9.26 3.72
C VAL A 312 15.77 8.95 3.15
N GLU A 313 15.97 9.12 1.85
CA GLU A 313 17.27 8.91 1.20
C GLU A 313 18.39 9.82 1.76
N ALA A 314 18.04 11.02 2.24
CA ALA A 314 19.00 11.93 2.87
C ALA A 314 19.41 11.42 4.26
N TYR A 315 18.47 10.91 5.06
CA TYR A 315 18.75 10.29 6.35
C TYR A 315 19.58 9.01 6.18
N ASP A 316 19.19 8.11 5.30
CA ASP A 316 19.94 6.87 5.02
C ASP A 316 21.40 7.16 4.62
N ARG A 317 21.60 8.16 3.75
CA ARG A 317 22.96 8.60 3.38
C ARG A 317 23.75 9.19 4.53
N PHE A 318 23.11 9.88 5.44
CA PHE A 318 23.75 10.46 6.61
C PHE A 318 24.17 9.37 7.60
N GLU A 319 23.30 8.42 7.89
CA GLU A 319 23.56 7.29 8.78
C GLU A 319 24.67 6.37 8.24
N ALA A 320 24.65 6.09 6.92
CA ALA A 320 25.69 5.32 6.26
C ALA A 320 27.09 5.99 6.31
N ARG A 321 27.13 7.33 6.42
CA ARG A 321 28.40 8.06 6.62
C ARG A 321 28.90 7.96 8.06
N GLN A 322 28.00 7.94 9.04
CA GLN A 322 28.37 7.80 10.47
C GLN A 322 28.79 6.37 10.84
N SER A 323 28.27 5.36 10.13
CA SER A 323 28.57 3.94 10.38
C SER A 323 29.89 3.47 9.74
N LYS A 324 30.59 4.30 8.94
CA LYS A 324 31.95 3.99 8.47
C LYS A 324 32.94 4.31 9.59
N PRO A 325 33.67 3.30 10.13
CA PRO A 325 34.75 3.57 11.08
C PRO A 325 35.81 4.45 10.39
N GLU A 326 36.23 5.50 11.08
CA GLU A 326 37.41 6.27 10.70
C GLU A 326 38.58 5.31 10.50
N ALA A 327 39.15 5.32 9.31
CA ALA A 327 40.36 4.56 9.04
C ALA A 327 41.47 5.03 10.05
N PRO A 328 42.17 4.10 10.71
CA PRO A 328 43.21 4.50 11.64
C PRO A 328 44.26 5.36 10.90
N GLY A 329 44.41 6.58 11.44
CA GLY A 329 45.39 7.54 10.94
C GLY A 329 46.77 6.86 10.83
N LYS A 330 47.35 6.97 9.66
CA LYS A 330 48.77 6.68 9.44
C LYS A 330 49.55 7.80 10.13
N ASP A 331 49.90 7.59 11.37
CA ASP A 331 51.00 8.32 11.96
C ASP A 331 52.27 7.55 11.64
N ALA A 332 53.10 8.21 10.83
CA ALA A 332 54.48 7.80 10.54
C ALA A 332 55.42 8.34 11.63
#